data_0a21455a729792ad406ca497dc5f15c2
#
_entry.id   0a21455a729792ad406ca497dc5f15c2
#
_cell.length_a   1.000
_cell.length_b   1.000
_cell.length_c   1.000
_cell.angle_alpha   90.00
_cell.angle_beta   90.00
_cell.angle_gamma   90.00
#
_symmetry.space_group_name_H-M   'P 1'
#
loop_
_entity.id
_entity.type
_entity.pdbx_description
1 polymer ?
#
loop_
_entity_poly.entity_id
_entity_poly.type
_entity_poly.pdbx_seq_one_letter_code
_entity_poly.pdbx_strand_id
1 'polypeptide(L)'
;FGSIQSVAKAKDAFFKDFTLVVIDECHRVGLEPDSQYAKVITQLKLNNPRICILGLTATPYRLGLGWIYNYALRGELKTQEQRFFKHCIYDLPLEYMISNQYLTPPVQVDIPVTSYDFSELIEGGNAYTMAQLEEALHQQRRLTPLIIKNIIDITESDQRQGVMIFSSTVKHAQEIMDHLPTGQARLVVGTTELSERDQIVHDFKQKAFKYLVNVSVLTTGFDAAHVDVIAILRPTESISLYQQIVGRGLRLDTDKKDCLVLDYTGMGHSIFSPEIGEKKTASESVAVQVPCPECGFINDFWGILDDDGKLLEHFGRKCRGGHVNADNYELIPCGYRFRFKICTQCSAENDISARDCSNCGCELIDPDTKLKQARLSKDAHVLTPDSIEMLERVDKKGTPYLQVKYYDYDAQFVAEMHYLNNPTSLKKFSINFLRSHLRKPE
;
A
#
# COMPACT_ATOMS: atom_id res chain seq x y z
N PHE A 1 5.20 -27.84 -17.27
CA PHE A 1 4.36 -26.67 -17.01
C PHE A 1 2.89 -27.05 -17.07
N GLY A 2 2.07 -26.52 -16.17
CA GLY A 2 0.63 -26.73 -16.16
C GLY A 2 -0.10 -25.57 -15.49
N SER A 3 -1.30 -25.24 -15.96
CA SER A 3 -2.17 -24.32 -15.24
C SER A 3 -2.75 -24.98 -14.00
N ILE A 4 -2.99 -24.22 -12.94
CA ILE A 4 -3.57 -24.76 -11.70
C ILE A 4 -4.93 -25.43 -11.97
N GLN A 5 -5.72 -24.88 -12.91
CA GLN A 5 -7.03 -25.42 -13.30
C GLN A 5 -6.89 -26.80 -13.97
N SER A 6 -5.84 -27.00 -14.77
CA SER A 6 -5.58 -28.28 -15.44
C SER A 6 -5.01 -29.31 -14.46
N VAL A 7 -4.01 -28.88 -13.65
CA VAL A 7 -3.36 -29.77 -12.68
C VAL A 7 -4.34 -30.22 -11.58
N ALA A 8 -5.24 -29.35 -11.12
CA ALA A 8 -6.25 -29.72 -10.12
C ALA A 8 -7.24 -30.80 -10.58
N LYS A 9 -7.33 -31.06 -11.88
CA LYS A 9 -8.16 -32.13 -12.49
C LYS A 9 -7.35 -33.37 -12.84
N ALA A 10 -6.04 -33.38 -12.60
CA ALA A 10 -5.17 -34.49 -12.92
C ALA A 10 -5.48 -35.70 -12.02
N LYS A 11 -5.25 -36.93 -12.55
CA LYS A 11 -5.39 -38.17 -11.79
C LYS A 11 -4.23 -38.33 -10.81
N ASP A 12 -4.47 -39.12 -9.73
CA ASP A 12 -3.48 -39.36 -8.66
C ASP A 12 -2.11 -39.84 -9.19
N ALA A 13 -2.11 -40.62 -10.25
CA ALA A 13 -0.87 -41.09 -10.87
C ALA A 13 0.05 -39.96 -11.38
N PHE A 14 -0.51 -38.79 -11.72
CA PHE A 14 0.24 -37.65 -12.14
C PHE A 14 1.15 -37.09 -11.04
N PHE A 15 0.75 -37.22 -9.76
CA PHE A 15 1.45 -36.57 -8.64
C PHE A 15 2.60 -37.39 -8.05
N LYS A 16 2.90 -38.62 -8.56
CA LYS A 16 3.79 -39.57 -7.90
C LYS A 16 5.29 -39.23 -7.98
N ASP A 17 5.74 -38.60 -9.06
CA ASP A 17 7.16 -38.50 -9.36
C ASP A 17 7.75 -37.10 -9.10
N PHE A 18 7.00 -36.20 -8.49
CA PHE A 18 7.49 -34.83 -8.24
C PHE A 18 8.24 -34.75 -6.91
N THR A 19 9.41 -34.13 -6.94
CA THR A 19 10.23 -33.80 -5.77
C THR A 19 10.30 -32.29 -5.52
N LEU A 20 10.03 -31.47 -6.55
CA LEU A 20 9.99 -30.02 -6.51
C LEU A 20 8.76 -29.51 -7.25
N VAL A 21 8.11 -28.52 -6.67
CA VAL A 21 7.06 -27.73 -7.31
C VAL A 21 7.45 -26.27 -7.28
N VAL A 22 7.38 -25.63 -8.43
CA VAL A 22 7.56 -24.18 -8.55
C VAL A 22 6.21 -23.55 -8.86
N ILE A 23 5.77 -22.63 -8.03
CA ILE A 23 4.49 -21.91 -8.16
C ILE A 23 4.80 -20.48 -8.56
N ASP A 24 4.51 -20.13 -9.81
CA ASP A 24 4.54 -18.76 -10.28
C ASP A 24 3.31 -17.99 -9.80
N GLU A 25 3.45 -16.67 -9.60
CA GLU A 25 2.42 -15.80 -8.98
C GLU A 25 1.91 -16.39 -7.65
N CYS A 26 2.83 -16.86 -6.82
CA CYS A 26 2.54 -17.59 -5.59
C CYS A 26 1.79 -16.78 -4.53
N HIS A 27 1.66 -15.47 -4.69
CA HIS A 27 0.78 -14.64 -3.86
C HIS A 27 -0.70 -15.08 -3.92
N ARG A 28 -1.07 -15.88 -4.96
CA ARG A 28 -2.42 -16.47 -5.09
C ARG A 28 -2.66 -17.68 -4.18
N VAL A 29 -1.60 -18.27 -3.63
CA VAL A 29 -1.71 -19.43 -2.74
C VAL A 29 -2.20 -18.99 -1.36
N GLY A 30 -3.44 -19.37 -1.03
CA GLY A 30 -4.05 -19.12 0.29
C GLY A 30 -4.04 -20.33 1.19
N LEU A 31 -4.55 -20.17 2.40
CA LEU A 31 -4.74 -21.24 3.37
C LEU A 31 -6.11 -21.94 3.24
N GLU A 32 -6.98 -21.47 2.35
CA GLU A 32 -8.33 -22.00 2.17
C GLU A 32 -8.27 -23.47 1.71
N PRO A 33 -8.84 -24.44 2.48
CA PRO A 33 -8.72 -25.87 2.21
C PRO A 33 -9.32 -26.30 0.87
N ASP A 34 -10.36 -25.60 0.43
CA ASP A 34 -11.11 -25.93 -0.79
C ASP A 34 -10.52 -25.31 -2.06
N SER A 35 -9.45 -24.50 -1.95
CA SER A 35 -8.82 -23.91 -3.10
C SER A 35 -8.15 -24.95 -4.01
N GLN A 36 -8.07 -24.65 -5.31
CA GLN A 36 -7.37 -25.52 -6.26
C GLN A 36 -5.90 -25.74 -5.87
N TYR A 37 -5.24 -24.72 -5.35
CA TYR A 37 -3.87 -24.80 -4.84
C TYR A 37 -3.77 -25.79 -3.67
N ALA A 38 -4.68 -25.67 -2.69
CA ALA A 38 -4.68 -26.57 -1.52
C ALA A 38 -4.87 -28.03 -1.93
N LYS A 39 -5.79 -28.32 -2.86
CA LYS A 39 -6.03 -29.66 -3.41
C LYS A 39 -4.78 -30.24 -4.07
N VAL A 40 -4.15 -29.50 -4.97
CA VAL A 40 -2.93 -29.92 -5.67
C VAL A 40 -1.78 -30.15 -4.69
N ILE A 41 -1.55 -29.22 -3.77
CA ILE A 41 -0.48 -29.31 -2.77
C ILE A 41 -0.70 -30.51 -1.83
N THR A 42 -1.94 -30.76 -1.43
CA THR A 42 -2.29 -31.92 -0.59
C THR A 42 -1.98 -33.24 -1.33
N GLN A 43 -2.37 -33.36 -2.60
CA GLN A 43 -2.07 -34.54 -3.41
C GLN A 43 -0.56 -34.75 -3.59
N LEU A 44 0.19 -33.70 -3.85
CA LEU A 44 1.64 -33.76 -3.95
C LEU A 44 2.29 -34.23 -2.64
N LYS A 45 1.86 -33.68 -1.48
CA LYS A 45 2.38 -34.06 -0.15
C LYS A 45 2.00 -35.49 0.25
N LEU A 46 0.81 -35.97 -0.14
CA LEU A 46 0.40 -37.35 0.09
C LEU A 46 1.30 -38.35 -0.66
N ASN A 47 1.69 -38.01 -1.90
CA ASN A 47 2.60 -38.84 -2.69
C ASN A 47 4.08 -38.70 -2.29
N ASN A 48 4.48 -37.48 -1.93
CA ASN A 48 5.84 -37.22 -1.46
C ASN A 48 5.84 -36.23 -0.29
N PRO A 49 5.89 -36.70 0.98
CA PRO A 49 5.93 -35.83 2.16
C PRO A 49 7.14 -34.89 2.22
N ARG A 50 8.21 -35.19 1.46
CA ARG A 50 9.43 -34.37 1.38
C ARG A 50 9.45 -33.41 0.17
N ILE A 51 8.33 -33.24 -0.50
CA ILE A 51 8.26 -32.38 -1.67
C ILE A 51 8.67 -30.95 -1.28
N CYS A 52 9.56 -30.36 -2.07
CA CYS A 52 9.94 -28.98 -1.93
C CYS A 52 8.98 -28.07 -2.72
N ILE A 53 8.51 -27.00 -2.10
CA ILE A 53 7.60 -26.04 -2.75
C ILE A 53 8.27 -24.69 -2.77
N LEU A 54 8.58 -24.20 -3.98
CA LEU A 54 9.15 -22.88 -4.23
C LEU A 54 8.08 -21.96 -4.80
N GLY A 55 7.89 -20.79 -4.20
CA GLY A 55 7.02 -19.74 -4.72
C GLY A 55 7.80 -18.62 -5.38
N LEU A 56 7.35 -18.16 -6.54
CA LEU A 56 7.87 -16.99 -7.24
C LEU A 56 6.76 -15.93 -7.33
N THR A 57 7.07 -14.68 -7.04
CA THR A 57 6.15 -13.56 -7.22
C THR A 57 6.88 -12.24 -7.16
N ALA A 58 6.44 -11.26 -7.93
CA ALA A 58 6.90 -9.87 -7.82
C ALA A 58 6.21 -9.12 -6.67
N THR A 59 5.10 -9.65 -6.14
CA THR A 59 4.27 -8.98 -5.14
C THR A 59 3.94 -9.95 -4.00
N PRO A 60 4.86 -10.12 -3.02
CA PRO A 60 4.75 -11.15 -1.98
C PRO A 60 3.76 -10.80 -0.86
N TYR A 61 2.64 -10.18 -1.20
CA TYR A 61 1.59 -9.76 -0.26
C TYR A 61 0.20 -9.82 -0.89
N ARG A 62 -0.84 -9.85 -0.07
CA ARG A 62 -2.26 -9.89 -0.46
C ARG A 62 -3.06 -8.83 0.27
N LEU A 63 -4.07 -8.27 -0.40
CA LEU A 63 -5.01 -7.32 0.19
C LEU A 63 -5.67 -7.92 1.44
N GLY A 64 -5.66 -7.16 2.53
CA GLY A 64 -6.26 -7.56 3.82
C GLY A 64 -5.52 -8.65 4.60
N LEU A 65 -4.57 -9.36 3.96
CA LEU A 65 -3.80 -10.44 4.60
C LEU A 65 -2.33 -10.05 4.87
N GLY A 66 -1.81 -9.00 4.21
CA GLY A 66 -0.41 -8.63 4.33
C GLY A 66 0.54 -9.61 3.63
N TRP A 67 1.73 -9.82 4.19
CA TRP A 67 2.76 -10.70 3.61
C TRP A 67 2.33 -12.15 3.51
N ILE A 68 2.72 -12.84 2.42
CA ILE A 68 2.40 -14.26 2.17
C ILE A 68 3.34 -15.22 2.89
N TYR A 69 4.38 -14.73 3.56
CA TYR A 69 5.37 -15.50 4.31
C TYR A 69 5.54 -14.93 5.73
N ASN A 70 6.08 -15.76 6.65
CA ASN A 70 6.32 -15.34 8.02
C ASN A 70 7.65 -14.60 8.19
N TYR A 71 8.72 -15.07 7.56
CA TYR A 71 10.07 -14.54 7.74
C TYR A 71 10.67 -14.04 6.43
N ALA A 72 11.19 -12.81 6.43
CA ALA A 72 11.97 -12.27 5.34
C ALA A 72 13.34 -12.94 5.19
N LEU A 73 14.07 -12.61 4.13
CA LEU A 73 15.37 -13.20 3.79
C LEU A 73 16.40 -13.19 4.95
N ARG A 74 16.39 -12.16 5.79
CA ARG A 74 17.33 -12.02 6.93
C ARG A 74 16.66 -12.32 8.28
N GLY A 75 15.57 -13.10 8.30
CA GLY A 75 14.88 -13.50 9.52
C GLY A 75 13.94 -12.44 10.10
N GLU A 76 13.74 -11.32 9.43
CA GLU A 76 12.74 -10.34 9.84
C GLU A 76 11.35 -10.98 9.87
N LEU A 77 10.69 -10.92 11.03
CA LEU A 77 9.32 -11.42 11.18
C LEU A 77 8.33 -10.43 10.56
N LYS A 78 7.72 -10.81 9.46
CA LYS A 78 6.71 -9.98 8.76
C LYS A 78 5.31 -10.15 9.37
N THR A 79 4.99 -11.34 9.88
CA THR A 79 3.70 -11.63 10.52
C THR A 79 3.78 -12.82 11.45
N GLN A 80 3.06 -12.77 12.57
CA GLN A 80 2.90 -13.91 13.49
C GLN A 80 1.78 -14.86 13.08
N GLU A 81 0.88 -14.41 12.21
CA GLU A 81 -0.19 -15.25 11.70
C GLU A 81 0.37 -16.36 10.82
N GLN A 82 -0.31 -17.52 10.81
CA GLN A 82 0.08 -18.62 9.95
C GLN A 82 0.00 -18.20 8.48
N ARG A 83 1.09 -18.46 7.73
CA ARG A 83 1.19 -18.26 6.29
C ARG A 83 1.54 -19.56 5.59
N PHE A 84 1.20 -19.65 4.31
CA PHE A 84 1.54 -20.84 3.52
C PHE A 84 3.06 -20.97 3.37
N PHE A 85 3.75 -19.89 3.01
CA PHE A 85 5.19 -19.84 2.94
C PHE A 85 5.79 -19.43 4.28
N LYS A 86 6.79 -20.17 4.76
CA LYS A 86 7.46 -19.85 6.02
C LYS A 86 8.53 -18.79 5.82
N HIS A 87 9.34 -18.92 4.80
CA HIS A 87 10.49 -18.05 4.55
C HIS A 87 10.48 -17.46 3.16
N CYS A 88 10.89 -16.20 3.05
CA CYS A 88 11.39 -15.61 1.83
C CYS A 88 12.89 -15.94 1.73
N ILE A 89 13.30 -16.67 0.71
CA ILE A 89 14.69 -17.11 0.51
C ILE A 89 15.49 -16.20 -0.41
N TYR A 90 14.80 -15.37 -1.19
CA TYR A 90 15.40 -14.40 -2.06
C TYR A 90 14.45 -13.23 -2.27
N ASP A 91 14.98 -12.02 -2.19
CA ASP A 91 14.25 -10.77 -2.41
C ASP A 91 15.10 -9.85 -3.27
N LEU A 92 14.50 -9.30 -4.31
CA LEU A 92 15.15 -8.40 -5.26
C LEU A 92 14.37 -7.07 -5.28
N PRO A 93 14.80 -6.08 -4.51
CA PRO A 93 14.11 -4.80 -4.42
C PRO A 93 14.02 -4.10 -5.77
N LEU A 94 12.87 -3.46 -6.03
CA LEU A 94 12.63 -2.72 -7.27
C LEU A 94 13.67 -1.60 -7.49
N GLU A 95 14.04 -0.90 -6.43
CA GLU A 95 15.09 0.14 -6.44
C GLU A 95 16.44 -0.41 -6.91
N TYR A 96 16.81 -1.60 -6.43
CA TYR A 96 18.04 -2.27 -6.89
C TYR A 96 18.00 -2.58 -8.38
N MET A 97 16.86 -3.08 -8.88
CA MET A 97 16.68 -3.40 -10.30
C MET A 97 16.79 -2.16 -11.17
N ILE A 98 16.24 -1.03 -10.75
CA ILE A 98 16.31 0.24 -11.46
C ILE A 98 17.72 0.81 -11.39
N SER A 99 18.34 0.85 -10.23
CA SER A 99 19.70 1.40 -10.03
C SER A 99 20.76 0.64 -10.82
N ASN A 100 20.55 -0.66 -11.03
CA ASN A 100 21.44 -1.51 -11.84
C ASN A 100 20.99 -1.64 -13.31
N GLN A 101 20.04 -0.81 -13.75
CA GLN A 101 19.56 -0.76 -15.13
C GLN A 101 18.95 -2.09 -15.63
N TYR A 102 18.38 -2.90 -14.75
CA TYR A 102 17.59 -4.08 -15.13
C TYR A 102 16.12 -3.72 -15.41
N LEU A 103 15.68 -2.56 -14.98
CA LEU A 103 14.36 -2.01 -15.24
C LEU A 103 14.46 -0.51 -15.55
N THR A 104 13.52 -0.03 -16.36
CA THR A 104 13.35 1.39 -16.64
C THR A 104 12.79 2.12 -15.41
N PRO A 105 13.30 3.32 -15.05
CA PRO A 105 12.79 4.08 -13.92
C PRO A 105 11.35 4.56 -14.18
N PRO A 106 10.43 4.37 -13.20
CA PRO A 106 9.12 5.01 -13.23
C PRO A 106 9.23 6.49 -12.86
N VAL A 107 8.48 7.33 -13.55
CA VAL A 107 8.30 8.74 -13.23
C VAL A 107 6.82 8.97 -12.93
N GLN A 108 6.49 9.16 -11.65
CA GLN A 108 5.15 9.59 -11.27
C GLN A 108 4.97 11.06 -11.66
N VAL A 109 3.92 11.34 -12.41
CA VAL A 109 3.59 12.71 -12.80
C VAL A 109 2.50 13.20 -11.87
N ASP A 110 2.78 14.29 -11.17
CA ASP A 110 1.75 15.03 -10.44
C ASP A 110 0.78 15.63 -11.46
N ILE A 111 -0.42 15.10 -11.50
CA ILE A 111 -1.44 15.53 -12.44
C ILE A 111 -2.20 16.71 -11.81
N PRO A 112 -1.98 17.96 -12.27
CA PRO A 112 -2.61 19.12 -11.67
C PRO A 112 -4.10 19.26 -12.01
N VAL A 113 -4.63 18.38 -12.83
CA VAL A 113 -5.98 18.49 -13.39
C VAL A 113 -6.75 17.20 -13.18
N THR A 114 -7.88 17.31 -12.53
CA THR A 114 -9.04 16.42 -12.63
C THR A 114 -8.73 14.91 -12.61
N SER A 115 -8.67 14.33 -11.41
CA SER A 115 -8.73 12.89 -11.19
C SER A 115 -10.17 12.46 -10.90
N TYR A 116 -10.48 11.17 -11.09
CA TYR A 116 -11.72 10.60 -10.58
C TYR A 116 -11.68 10.59 -9.04
N ASP A 117 -12.83 10.87 -8.44
CA ASP A 117 -13.02 10.70 -7.01
C ASP A 117 -13.68 9.33 -6.73
N PHE A 118 -12.92 8.43 -6.15
CA PHE A 118 -13.38 7.11 -5.72
C PHE A 118 -13.45 6.99 -4.19
N SER A 119 -13.35 8.10 -3.46
CA SER A 119 -13.32 8.11 -1.99
C SER A 119 -14.53 7.40 -1.35
N GLU A 120 -15.74 7.63 -1.89
CA GLU A 120 -16.95 6.99 -1.40
C GLU A 120 -16.95 5.45 -1.56
N LEU A 121 -16.30 4.93 -2.61
CA LEU A 121 -16.18 3.49 -2.83
C LEU A 121 -15.23 2.83 -1.82
N ILE A 122 -14.24 3.57 -1.33
CA ILE A 122 -13.16 3.06 -0.47
C ILE A 122 -13.53 3.19 1.02
N GLU A 123 -14.21 4.27 1.40
CA GLU A 123 -14.63 4.51 2.80
C GLU A 123 -15.61 3.45 3.34
N GLY A 124 -16.31 2.73 2.47
CA GLY A 124 -17.24 1.65 2.83
C GLY A 124 -16.59 0.40 3.43
N GLY A 125 -15.26 0.27 3.41
CA GLY A 125 -14.49 -0.81 4.03
C GLY A 125 -14.73 -2.21 3.46
N ASN A 126 -15.63 -2.34 2.50
CA ASN A 126 -15.94 -3.57 1.76
C ASN A 126 -15.55 -3.39 0.28
N ALA A 127 -15.20 -4.50 -0.38
CA ALA A 127 -14.98 -4.49 -1.81
C ALA A 127 -16.23 -3.93 -2.55
N TYR A 128 -16.04 -2.93 -3.39
CA TYR A 128 -17.14 -2.35 -4.15
C TYR A 128 -17.62 -3.28 -5.26
N THR A 129 -18.90 -3.19 -5.60
CA THR A 129 -19.50 -3.93 -6.72
C THR A 129 -19.26 -3.21 -8.05
N MET A 130 -19.33 -3.95 -9.16
CA MET A 130 -19.24 -3.35 -10.51
C MET A 130 -20.32 -2.29 -10.75
N ALA A 131 -21.51 -2.46 -10.17
CA ALA A 131 -22.61 -1.49 -10.30
C ALA A 131 -22.28 -0.16 -9.58
N GLN A 132 -21.70 -0.22 -8.38
CA GLN A 132 -21.26 0.98 -7.65
C GLN A 132 -20.14 1.72 -8.42
N LEU A 133 -19.21 0.96 -8.98
CA LEU A 133 -18.13 1.52 -9.80
C LEU A 133 -18.65 2.19 -11.08
N GLU A 134 -19.60 1.56 -11.78
CA GLU A 134 -20.24 2.15 -12.96
C GLU A 134 -21.03 3.42 -12.63
N GLU A 135 -21.71 3.45 -11.49
CA GLU A 135 -22.44 4.63 -11.01
C GLU A 135 -21.49 5.79 -10.71
N ALA A 136 -20.43 5.53 -9.96
CA ALA A 136 -19.41 6.55 -9.64
C ALA A 136 -18.76 7.13 -10.91
N LEU A 137 -18.46 6.31 -11.91
CA LEU A 137 -17.95 6.76 -13.20
C LEU A 137 -18.98 7.53 -14.00
N HIS A 138 -20.25 7.10 -13.97
CA HIS A 138 -21.33 7.81 -14.67
C HIS A 138 -21.55 9.22 -14.14
N GLN A 139 -21.47 9.40 -12.82
CA GLN A 139 -21.55 10.73 -12.19
C GLN A 139 -20.41 11.64 -12.63
N GLN A 140 -19.26 11.06 -12.93
CA GLN A 140 -18.01 11.76 -13.27
C GLN A 140 -17.66 11.67 -14.78
N ARG A 141 -18.56 11.22 -15.62
CA ARG A 141 -18.29 10.98 -17.06
C ARG A 141 -17.74 12.20 -17.82
N ARG A 142 -18.01 13.42 -17.33
CA ARG A 142 -17.48 14.67 -17.94
C ARG A 142 -15.96 14.79 -17.80
N LEU A 143 -15.35 14.02 -16.88
CA LEU A 143 -13.91 14.03 -16.64
C LEU A 143 -13.17 13.18 -17.66
N THR A 144 -13.76 12.07 -18.16
CA THR A 144 -13.13 11.15 -19.11
C THR A 144 -12.53 11.86 -20.32
N PRO A 145 -13.27 12.75 -21.04
CA PRO A 145 -12.71 13.48 -22.18
C PRO A 145 -11.52 14.36 -21.83
N LEU A 146 -11.57 15.01 -20.65
CA LEU A 146 -10.47 15.88 -20.17
C LEU A 146 -9.24 15.07 -19.81
N ILE A 147 -9.42 13.92 -19.16
CA ILE A 147 -8.34 13.00 -18.81
C ILE A 147 -7.68 12.45 -20.07
N ILE A 148 -8.47 12.00 -21.06
CA ILE A 148 -7.94 11.46 -22.30
C ILE A 148 -7.20 12.53 -23.09
N LYS A 149 -7.73 13.75 -23.15
CA LYS A 149 -7.03 14.88 -23.77
C LYS A 149 -5.69 15.13 -23.08
N ASN A 150 -5.64 15.13 -21.75
CA ASN A 150 -4.39 15.30 -20.99
C ASN A 150 -3.39 14.18 -21.28
N ILE A 151 -3.84 12.92 -21.37
CA ILE A 151 -2.97 11.79 -21.76
C ILE A 151 -2.39 12.01 -23.16
N ILE A 152 -3.22 12.43 -24.12
CA ILE A 152 -2.77 12.70 -25.50
C ILE A 152 -1.74 13.83 -25.49
N ASP A 153 -2.04 14.97 -24.85
CA ASP A 153 -1.17 16.13 -24.81
C ASP A 153 0.22 15.79 -24.20
N ILE A 154 0.26 15.05 -23.07
CA ILE A 154 1.50 14.59 -22.44
C ILE A 154 2.26 13.64 -23.36
N THR A 155 1.58 12.66 -23.95
CA THR A 155 2.24 11.62 -24.75
C THR A 155 2.71 12.12 -26.11
N GLU A 156 2.13 13.20 -26.64
CA GLU A 156 2.58 13.87 -27.87
C GLU A 156 3.73 14.83 -27.58
N SER A 157 3.65 15.66 -26.52
CA SER A 157 4.72 16.58 -26.16
C SER A 157 6.03 15.86 -25.86
N ASP A 158 5.98 14.72 -25.19
CA ASP A 158 7.14 13.92 -24.82
C ASP A 158 7.52 12.86 -25.87
N GLN A 159 6.83 12.81 -27.01
CA GLN A 159 7.08 11.85 -28.11
C GLN A 159 7.04 10.39 -27.64
N ARG A 160 6.11 10.03 -26.73
CA ARG A 160 5.98 8.68 -26.17
C ARG A 160 5.53 7.68 -27.24
N GLN A 161 6.03 6.42 -27.10
CA GLN A 161 5.90 5.38 -28.12
C GLN A 161 4.75 4.42 -27.85
N GLY A 162 4.51 4.02 -26.61
CA GLY A 162 3.53 3.02 -26.24
C GLY A 162 2.78 3.35 -24.97
N VAL A 163 1.49 3.54 -25.07
CA VAL A 163 0.62 3.94 -23.96
C VAL A 163 -0.34 2.81 -23.60
N MET A 164 -0.26 2.32 -22.35
CA MET A 164 -1.26 1.39 -21.82
C MET A 164 -2.23 2.13 -20.91
N ILE A 165 -3.53 2.02 -21.21
CA ILE A 165 -4.60 2.63 -20.41
C ILE A 165 -5.40 1.53 -19.72
N PHE A 166 -5.39 1.56 -18.38
CA PHE A 166 -6.11 0.61 -17.53
C PHE A 166 -7.43 1.20 -17.09
N SER A 167 -8.52 0.75 -17.71
CA SER A 167 -9.87 1.23 -17.43
C SER A 167 -10.59 0.36 -16.39
N SER A 168 -11.63 0.92 -15.78
CA SER A 168 -12.39 0.31 -14.71
C SER A 168 -13.40 -0.74 -15.22
N THR A 169 -14.19 -0.39 -16.24
CA THR A 169 -15.25 -1.22 -16.80
C THR A 169 -15.21 -1.23 -18.32
N VAL A 170 -15.94 -2.15 -18.96
CA VAL A 170 -16.02 -2.23 -20.43
C VAL A 170 -16.69 -0.97 -21.00
N LYS A 171 -17.73 -0.45 -20.34
CA LYS A 171 -18.39 0.82 -20.75
C LYS A 171 -17.42 2.00 -20.67
N HIS A 172 -16.67 2.09 -19.57
CA HIS A 172 -15.65 3.13 -19.40
C HIS A 172 -14.55 3.00 -20.47
N ALA A 173 -14.12 1.79 -20.78
CA ALA A 173 -13.14 1.54 -21.84
C ALA A 173 -13.64 2.00 -23.22
N GLN A 174 -14.92 1.77 -23.50
CA GLN A 174 -15.53 2.24 -24.75
C GLN A 174 -15.58 3.76 -24.82
N GLU A 175 -15.99 4.44 -23.74
CA GLU A 175 -15.95 5.89 -23.63
C GLU A 175 -14.54 6.45 -23.85
N ILE A 176 -13.51 5.81 -23.28
CA ILE A 176 -12.10 6.16 -23.51
C ILE A 176 -11.75 6.03 -25.00
N MET A 177 -12.15 4.94 -25.65
CA MET A 177 -11.90 4.71 -27.08
C MET A 177 -12.52 5.80 -27.98
N ASP A 178 -13.71 6.30 -27.62
CA ASP A 178 -14.41 7.35 -28.39
C ASP A 178 -13.66 8.69 -28.39
N HIS A 179 -12.75 8.91 -27.42
CA HIS A 179 -11.95 10.13 -27.28
C HIS A 179 -10.49 9.98 -27.71
N LEU A 180 -10.04 8.77 -28.06
CA LEU A 180 -8.68 8.54 -28.56
C LEU A 180 -8.58 8.77 -30.07
N PRO A 181 -7.39 9.11 -30.62
CA PRO A 181 -7.21 9.31 -32.04
C PRO A 181 -7.59 8.09 -32.86
N THR A 182 -8.42 8.28 -33.88
CA THR A 182 -8.90 7.21 -34.75
C THR A 182 -7.76 6.45 -35.41
N GLY A 183 -7.80 5.12 -35.34
CA GLY A 183 -6.78 4.24 -35.91
C GLY A 183 -5.54 4.04 -35.02
N GLN A 184 -5.32 4.86 -34.00
CA GLN A 184 -4.16 4.76 -33.10
C GLN A 184 -4.46 4.03 -31.78
N ALA A 185 -5.67 3.53 -31.60
CA ALA A 185 -6.08 2.85 -30.38
C ALA A 185 -6.71 1.49 -30.66
N ARG A 186 -6.53 0.54 -29.74
CA ARG A 186 -7.21 -0.76 -29.71
C ARG A 186 -7.65 -1.07 -28.28
N LEU A 187 -8.76 -1.80 -28.19
CA LEU A 187 -9.37 -2.23 -26.92
C LEU A 187 -9.24 -3.74 -26.76
N VAL A 188 -8.80 -4.20 -25.57
CA VAL A 188 -8.79 -5.61 -25.17
C VAL A 188 -9.60 -5.78 -23.91
N VAL A 189 -10.61 -6.64 -23.95
CA VAL A 189 -11.49 -6.97 -22.83
C VAL A 189 -11.57 -8.49 -22.62
N GLY A 190 -12.20 -8.94 -21.54
CA GLY A 190 -12.33 -10.37 -21.23
C GLY A 190 -13.04 -11.20 -22.31
N THR A 191 -13.93 -10.58 -23.06
CA THR A 191 -14.69 -11.22 -24.16
C THR A 191 -14.00 -11.15 -25.52
N THR A 192 -12.84 -10.48 -25.64
CA THR A 192 -12.06 -10.45 -26.90
C THR A 192 -11.57 -11.86 -27.22
N GLU A 193 -11.88 -12.33 -28.43
CA GLU A 193 -11.46 -13.65 -28.92
C GLU A 193 -9.93 -13.81 -28.85
N LEU A 194 -9.46 -15.03 -28.58
CA LEU A 194 -8.03 -15.29 -28.38
C LEU A 194 -7.18 -14.90 -29.59
N SER A 195 -7.63 -15.25 -30.77
CA SER A 195 -6.95 -14.91 -32.05
C SER A 195 -6.89 -13.40 -32.28
N GLU A 196 -7.95 -12.68 -32.01
CA GLU A 196 -8.01 -11.23 -32.10
C GLU A 196 -7.09 -10.57 -31.07
N ARG A 197 -7.13 -11.07 -29.83
CA ARG A 197 -6.24 -10.59 -28.77
C ARG A 197 -4.77 -10.78 -29.13
N ASP A 198 -4.41 -11.95 -29.64
CA ASP A 198 -3.04 -12.26 -30.01
C ASP A 198 -2.58 -11.34 -31.17
N GLN A 199 -3.47 -11.05 -32.11
CA GLN A 199 -3.20 -10.09 -33.20
C GLN A 199 -3.02 -8.66 -32.67
N ILE A 200 -3.91 -8.18 -31.79
CA ILE A 200 -3.80 -6.84 -31.17
C ILE A 200 -2.47 -6.73 -30.41
N VAL A 201 -2.13 -7.74 -29.61
CA VAL A 201 -0.86 -7.78 -28.85
C VAL A 201 0.33 -7.78 -29.78
N HIS A 202 0.28 -8.55 -30.88
CA HIS A 202 1.35 -8.58 -31.88
C HIS A 202 1.52 -7.20 -32.51
N ASP A 203 0.44 -6.59 -33.02
CA ASP A 203 0.48 -5.30 -33.68
C ASP A 203 0.96 -4.19 -32.74
N PHE A 204 0.56 -4.23 -31.46
CA PHE A 204 1.06 -3.30 -30.45
C PHE A 204 2.56 -3.43 -30.22
N LYS A 205 3.08 -4.65 -30.14
CA LYS A 205 4.53 -4.91 -30.04
C LYS A 205 5.32 -4.42 -31.26
N GLN A 206 4.69 -4.43 -32.43
CA GLN A 206 5.25 -3.88 -33.68
C GLN A 206 5.07 -2.36 -33.78
N LYS A 207 4.55 -1.70 -32.73
CA LYS A 207 4.27 -0.25 -32.72
C LYS A 207 3.29 0.20 -33.84
N ALA A 208 2.39 -0.69 -34.29
CA ALA A 208 1.42 -0.40 -35.34
C ALA A 208 0.33 0.61 -34.87
N PHE A 209 0.15 0.75 -33.59
CA PHE A 209 -0.71 1.75 -32.94
C PHE A 209 -0.15 2.13 -31.57
N LYS A 210 -0.55 3.31 -31.06
CA LYS A 210 0.06 3.92 -29.87
C LYS A 210 -0.65 3.58 -28.56
N TYR A 211 -2.00 3.53 -28.55
CA TYR A 211 -2.81 3.41 -27.34
C TYR A 211 -3.44 2.03 -27.23
N LEU A 212 -3.12 1.30 -26.16
CA LEU A 212 -3.73 0.02 -25.82
C LEU A 212 -4.61 0.18 -24.58
N VAL A 213 -5.92 0.17 -24.77
CA VAL A 213 -6.91 0.22 -23.70
C VAL A 213 -7.25 -1.19 -23.24
N ASN A 214 -7.30 -1.44 -21.93
CA ASN A 214 -7.65 -2.75 -21.42
C ASN A 214 -8.48 -2.71 -20.15
N VAL A 215 -9.28 -3.77 -19.93
CA VAL A 215 -10.08 -3.99 -18.72
C VAL A 215 -9.64 -5.29 -18.07
N SER A 216 -8.76 -5.21 -17.07
CA SER A 216 -8.31 -6.35 -16.22
C SER A 216 -7.72 -7.56 -16.97
N VAL A 217 -7.35 -7.45 -18.24
CA VAL A 217 -6.91 -8.59 -19.06
C VAL A 217 -5.40 -8.68 -19.17
N LEU A 218 -4.71 -7.54 -19.29
CA LEU A 218 -3.27 -7.49 -19.57
C LEU A 218 -2.41 -7.23 -18.31
N THR A 219 -2.96 -7.50 -17.14
CA THR A 219 -2.25 -7.33 -15.86
C THR A 219 -1.24 -8.43 -15.58
N THR A 220 -1.37 -9.60 -16.21
CA THR A 220 -0.43 -10.73 -16.10
C THR A 220 -0.07 -11.27 -17.48
N GLY A 221 1.18 -11.77 -17.64
CA GLY A 221 1.62 -12.45 -18.87
C GLY A 221 1.82 -11.56 -20.11
N PHE A 222 1.47 -10.28 -20.10
CA PHE A 222 1.67 -9.37 -21.21
C PHE A 222 3.09 -8.79 -21.21
N ASP A 223 3.72 -8.77 -22.38
CA ASP A 223 5.08 -8.26 -22.57
C ASP A 223 5.18 -7.36 -23.80
N ALA A 224 5.40 -6.06 -23.58
CA ALA A 224 5.71 -5.07 -24.63
C ALA A 224 6.71 -4.06 -24.05
N ALA A 225 7.96 -4.20 -24.41
CA ALA A 225 9.07 -3.44 -23.82
C ALA A 225 9.00 -1.94 -24.11
N HIS A 226 8.46 -1.56 -25.29
CA HIS A 226 8.33 -0.17 -25.74
C HIS A 226 7.28 0.66 -24.97
N VAL A 227 6.50 0.04 -24.07
CA VAL A 227 5.51 0.77 -23.26
C VAL A 227 6.23 1.74 -22.32
N ASP A 228 6.05 3.02 -22.55
CA ASP A 228 6.70 4.12 -21.83
C ASP A 228 5.71 5.05 -21.13
N VAL A 229 4.40 4.73 -21.20
CA VAL A 229 3.34 5.40 -20.41
C VAL A 229 2.34 4.38 -19.89
N ILE A 230 2.08 4.44 -18.59
CA ILE A 230 1.01 3.70 -17.91
C ILE A 230 -0.02 4.70 -17.37
N ALA A 231 -1.22 4.69 -17.91
CA ALA A 231 -2.33 5.52 -17.44
C ALA A 231 -3.33 4.66 -16.66
N ILE A 232 -3.54 5.01 -15.39
CA ILE A 232 -4.40 4.27 -14.45
C ILE A 232 -5.68 5.04 -14.23
N LEU A 233 -6.79 4.54 -14.82
CA LEU A 233 -8.14 5.12 -14.75
C LEU A 233 -9.09 4.18 -14.00
N ARG A 234 -8.55 3.26 -13.21
CA ARG A 234 -9.33 2.34 -12.39
C ARG A 234 -8.91 2.41 -10.94
N PRO A 235 -9.82 2.45 -9.96
CA PRO A 235 -9.45 2.37 -8.57
C PRO A 235 -8.75 1.02 -8.33
N THR A 236 -7.62 1.07 -7.64
CA THR A 236 -6.77 -0.10 -7.37
C THR A 236 -6.60 -0.24 -5.88
N GLU A 237 -7.46 -1.03 -5.23
CA GLU A 237 -7.40 -1.29 -3.79
C GLU A 237 -6.15 -2.09 -3.40
N SER A 238 -5.62 -2.88 -4.34
CA SER A 238 -4.48 -3.76 -4.12
C SER A 238 -3.19 -3.14 -4.63
N ILE A 239 -2.27 -2.84 -3.73
CA ILE A 239 -0.91 -2.41 -4.06
C ILE A 239 -0.22 -3.42 -4.99
N SER A 240 -0.48 -4.72 -4.79
CA SER A 240 0.01 -5.78 -5.68
C SER A 240 -0.44 -5.58 -7.12
N LEU A 241 -1.73 -5.27 -7.32
CA LEU A 241 -2.26 -4.99 -8.67
C LEU A 241 -1.67 -3.70 -9.24
N TYR A 242 -1.52 -2.65 -8.43
CA TYR A 242 -0.89 -1.41 -8.84
C TYR A 242 0.54 -1.63 -9.33
N GLN A 243 1.35 -2.36 -8.57
CA GLN A 243 2.73 -2.69 -8.97
C GLN A 243 2.78 -3.59 -10.21
N GLN A 244 1.86 -4.52 -10.37
CA GLN A 244 1.75 -5.33 -11.60
C GLN A 244 1.41 -4.48 -12.82
N ILE A 245 0.50 -3.51 -12.67
CA ILE A 245 0.14 -2.55 -13.73
C ILE A 245 1.35 -1.72 -14.11
N VAL A 246 1.99 -1.06 -13.15
CA VAL A 246 3.17 -0.21 -13.41
C VAL A 246 4.33 -1.03 -13.95
N GLY A 247 4.55 -2.24 -13.44
CA GLY A 247 5.58 -3.16 -13.90
C GLY A 247 5.51 -3.48 -15.41
N ARG A 248 4.34 -3.31 -16.06
CA ARG A 248 4.24 -3.46 -17.53
C ARG A 248 5.05 -2.40 -18.27
N GLY A 249 5.17 -1.21 -17.69
CA GLY A 249 5.95 -0.10 -18.25
C GLY A 249 7.41 -0.05 -17.81
N LEU A 250 7.89 -0.92 -16.90
CA LEU A 250 9.26 -0.84 -16.40
C LEU A 250 10.27 -1.71 -17.19
N ARG A 251 9.83 -2.42 -18.20
CA ARG A 251 10.74 -3.24 -19.03
C ARG A 251 11.68 -2.39 -19.85
N LEU A 252 12.90 -2.87 -20.03
CA LEU A 252 13.91 -2.17 -20.83
C LEU A 252 13.56 -2.21 -22.31
N ASP A 253 13.73 -1.08 -22.97
CA ASP A 253 13.79 -0.94 -24.44
C ASP A 253 14.92 0.02 -24.79
N THR A 254 15.52 -0.13 -25.96
CA THR A 254 16.70 0.64 -26.41
C THR A 254 16.43 2.14 -26.48
N ASP A 255 15.21 2.53 -26.84
CA ASP A 255 14.83 3.92 -27.06
C ASP A 255 14.11 4.55 -25.85
N LYS A 256 14.02 3.81 -24.74
CA LYS A 256 13.21 4.18 -23.59
C LYS A 256 14.07 4.66 -22.42
N LYS A 257 13.87 5.90 -21.98
CA LYS A 257 14.60 6.51 -20.86
C LYS A 257 13.92 6.26 -19.51
N ASP A 258 12.60 6.37 -19.47
CA ASP A 258 11.75 6.26 -18.30
C ASP A 258 10.36 5.75 -18.68
N CYS A 259 9.52 5.50 -17.69
CA CYS A 259 8.11 5.20 -17.88
C CYS A 259 7.25 6.18 -17.06
N LEU A 260 6.43 6.97 -17.74
CA LEU A 260 5.47 7.85 -17.05
C LEU A 260 4.33 7.02 -16.44
N VAL A 261 4.03 7.30 -15.18
CA VAL A 261 2.89 6.75 -14.47
C VAL A 261 1.90 7.87 -14.21
N LEU A 262 0.78 7.83 -14.92
CA LEU A 262 -0.31 8.79 -14.87
C LEU A 262 -1.46 8.17 -14.06
N ASP A 263 -1.54 8.51 -12.77
CA ASP A 263 -2.58 7.98 -11.88
C ASP A 263 -3.73 8.99 -11.73
N TYR A 264 -4.86 8.71 -12.41
CA TYR A 264 -6.08 9.53 -12.37
C TYR A 264 -7.08 9.06 -11.31
N THR A 265 -6.68 8.22 -10.37
CA THR A 265 -7.57 7.69 -9.34
C THR A 265 -7.45 8.39 -8.00
N GLY A 266 -6.42 9.22 -7.81
CA GLY A 266 -6.18 9.93 -6.56
C GLY A 266 -5.78 9.02 -5.38
N MET A 267 -5.48 7.74 -5.62
CA MET A 267 -5.19 6.78 -4.54
C MET A 267 -3.79 6.93 -3.93
N GLY A 268 -2.86 7.58 -4.62
CA GLY A 268 -1.55 7.94 -4.08
C GLY A 268 -0.66 6.76 -3.70
N HIS A 269 -0.77 5.62 -4.39
CA HIS A 269 0.08 4.46 -4.13
C HIS A 269 1.54 4.73 -4.46
N SER A 270 2.45 4.29 -3.57
CA SER A 270 3.88 4.28 -3.86
C SER A 270 4.29 2.96 -4.50
N ILE A 271 5.07 3.04 -5.56
CA ILE A 271 5.63 1.86 -6.24
C ILE A 271 6.76 1.23 -5.40
N PHE A 272 7.55 2.07 -4.73
CA PHE A 272 8.77 1.67 -4.03
C PHE A 272 8.52 1.22 -2.59
N SER A 273 7.57 1.86 -1.91
CA SER A 273 7.29 1.62 -0.49
C SER A 273 5.81 1.28 -0.31
N PRO A 274 5.39 0.07 -0.68
CA PRO A 274 4.01 -0.33 -0.49
C PRO A 274 3.69 -0.40 1.01
N GLU A 275 2.63 0.29 1.44
CA GLU A 275 2.13 0.23 2.80
C GLU A 275 1.46 -1.12 3.06
N ILE A 276 2.24 -2.10 3.51
CA ILE A 276 1.76 -3.44 3.78
C ILE A 276 1.49 -3.61 5.27
N GLY A 277 0.24 -3.37 5.67
CA GLY A 277 -0.24 -3.71 7.01
C GLY A 277 0.17 -2.77 8.15
N GLU A 278 0.92 -1.71 7.92
CA GLU A 278 1.27 -0.70 8.94
C GLU A 278 0.56 0.62 8.66
N LYS A 279 -0.19 1.11 9.65
CA LYS A 279 -0.81 2.45 9.55
C LYS A 279 0.26 3.52 9.73
N LYS A 280 0.25 4.51 8.86
CA LYS A 280 1.05 5.72 8.95
C LYS A 280 0.82 6.41 10.30
N THR A 281 1.90 6.69 11.05
CA THR A 281 1.82 7.21 12.42
C THR A 281 1.52 8.72 12.48
N ALA A 282 1.93 9.46 11.45
CA ALA A 282 1.66 10.89 11.32
C ALA A 282 1.48 11.25 9.84
N SER A 283 0.73 12.32 9.54
CA SER A 283 0.45 12.75 8.16
C SER A 283 1.70 13.15 7.37
N GLU A 284 2.75 13.62 8.06
CA GLU A 284 4.01 14.10 7.47
C GLU A 284 5.13 13.03 7.49
N SER A 285 4.84 11.80 7.96
CA SER A 285 5.85 10.76 8.01
C SER A 285 6.11 10.15 6.63
N VAL A 286 7.38 9.89 6.34
CA VAL A 286 7.87 9.21 5.14
C VAL A 286 8.55 7.90 5.52
N ALA A 287 8.70 6.97 4.57
CA ALA A 287 9.48 5.76 4.78
C ALA A 287 10.97 6.12 4.88
N VAL A 288 11.63 5.66 5.94
CA VAL A 288 13.05 5.92 6.21
C VAL A 288 13.77 4.62 6.54
N GLN A 289 15.02 4.53 6.11
CA GLN A 289 15.88 3.38 6.36
C GLN A 289 16.75 3.60 7.59
N VAL A 290 16.63 2.72 8.57
CA VAL A 290 17.36 2.82 9.84
C VAL A 290 18.16 1.54 10.08
N PRO A 291 19.50 1.58 10.01
CA PRO A 291 20.33 0.41 10.30
C PRO A 291 20.24 0.05 11.79
N CYS A 292 20.13 -1.24 12.07
CA CYS A 292 20.20 -1.74 13.43
C CYS A 292 21.66 -1.69 13.94
N PRO A 293 21.94 -1.07 15.10
CA PRO A 293 23.29 -1.01 15.64
C PRO A 293 23.87 -2.38 16.01
N GLU A 294 23.01 -3.37 16.31
CA GLU A 294 23.44 -4.69 16.78
C GLU A 294 23.68 -5.68 15.64
N CYS A 295 22.74 -5.81 14.69
CA CYS A 295 22.84 -6.80 13.60
C CYS A 295 23.09 -6.20 12.22
N GLY A 296 23.16 -4.88 12.08
CA GLY A 296 23.37 -4.18 10.82
C GLY A 296 22.18 -4.24 9.84
N PHE A 297 21.07 -4.89 10.22
CA PHE A 297 19.89 -4.96 9.37
C PHE A 297 19.30 -3.57 9.13
N ILE A 298 19.01 -3.25 7.89
CA ILE A 298 18.36 -1.98 7.51
C ILE A 298 16.86 -2.15 7.69
N ASN A 299 16.30 -1.44 8.68
CA ASN A 299 14.89 -1.46 8.97
C ASN A 299 14.18 -0.32 8.22
N ASP A 300 13.06 -0.63 7.58
CA ASP A 300 12.17 0.38 7.01
C ASP A 300 11.13 0.78 8.07
N PHE A 301 11.18 2.05 8.47
CA PHE A 301 10.27 2.63 9.45
C PHE A 301 9.61 3.87 8.88
N TRP A 302 8.49 4.27 9.46
CA TRP A 302 7.98 5.62 9.29
C TRP A 302 8.85 6.60 10.07
N GLY A 303 9.20 7.74 9.47
CA GLY A 303 10.02 8.77 10.08
C GLY A 303 9.72 10.16 9.55
N ILE A 304 10.35 11.14 10.12
CA ILE A 304 10.28 12.56 9.73
C ILE A 304 11.67 12.98 9.28
N LEU A 305 11.75 13.59 8.11
CA LEU A 305 12.97 14.20 7.59
C LEU A 305 12.92 15.73 7.80
N ASP A 306 14.09 16.36 7.87
CA ASP A 306 14.19 17.82 7.79
C ASP A 306 14.15 18.30 6.33
N ASP A 307 14.20 19.61 6.13
CA ASP A 307 14.16 20.25 4.81
C ASP A 307 15.36 19.85 3.91
N ASP A 308 16.45 19.37 4.50
CA ASP A 308 17.65 18.87 3.81
C ASP A 308 17.60 17.37 3.53
N GLY A 309 16.49 16.68 3.87
CA GLY A 309 16.30 15.24 3.69
C GLY A 309 17.00 14.35 4.73
N LYS A 310 17.49 14.93 5.84
CA LYS A 310 18.12 14.20 6.93
C LYS A 310 17.08 13.70 7.93
N LEU A 311 17.27 12.47 8.42
CA LEU A 311 16.40 11.86 9.40
C LEU A 311 16.39 12.62 10.73
N LEU A 312 15.25 13.22 11.09
CA LEU A 312 14.99 13.84 12.39
C LEU A 312 14.53 12.81 13.43
N GLU A 313 13.56 11.99 13.05
CA GLU A 313 12.96 11.01 13.96
C GLU A 313 12.42 9.81 13.17
N HIS A 314 12.44 8.61 13.77
CA HIS A 314 11.75 7.45 13.23
C HIS A 314 10.84 6.81 14.28
N PHE A 315 9.78 6.10 13.84
CA PHE A 315 8.78 5.51 14.71
C PHE A 315 8.97 4.00 14.93
N GLY A 316 10.09 3.45 14.45
CA GLY A 316 10.45 2.05 14.66
C GLY A 316 10.63 1.71 16.14
N ARG A 317 10.12 0.55 16.55
CA ARG A 317 10.15 0.09 17.95
C ARG A 317 11.19 -1.00 18.19
N LYS A 318 11.25 -2.00 17.31
CA LYS A 318 12.12 -3.18 17.43
C LYS A 318 12.79 -3.46 16.10
N CYS A 319 14.03 -3.96 16.13
CA CYS A 319 14.68 -4.46 14.94
C CYS A 319 13.89 -5.65 14.36
N ARG A 320 13.73 -5.64 13.04
CA ARG A 320 13.04 -6.68 12.28
C ARG A 320 14.02 -7.70 11.69
N GLY A 321 15.31 -7.46 11.82
CA GLY A 321 16.37 -8.36 11.36
C GLY A 321 16.62 -9.52 12.30
N GLY A 322 17.53 -10.40 11.90
CA GLY A 322 17.97 -11.56 12.68
C GLY A 322 19.26 -12.13 12.11
N HIS A 323 19.74 -13.19 12.70
CA HIS A 323 20.91 -13.95 12.24
C HIS A 323 20.59 -15.45 12.20
N VAL A 324 21.25 -16.14 11.28
CA VAL A 324 21.11 -17.60 11.17
C VAL A 324 22.05 -18.26 12.16
N ASN A 325 21.53 -19.15 13.00
CA ASN A 325 22.35 -20.00 13.84
C ASN A 325 23.11 -21.00 12.95
N ALA A 326 24.44 -21.01 13.07
CA ALA A 326 25.31 -21.85 12.25
C ALA A 326 25.12 -23.36 12.48
N ASP A 327 24.64 -23.76 13.65
CA ASP A 327 24.55 -25.17 14.04
C ASP A 327 23.26 -25.85 13.55
N ASN A 328 22.15 -25.13 13.52
CA ASN A 328 20.83 -25.70 13.20
C ASN A 328 20.10 -24.99 12.04
N TYR A 329 20.71 -23.98 11.44
CA TYR A 329 20.12 -23.11 10.41
C TYR A 329 18.82 -22.42 10.84
N GLU A 330 18.55 -22.30 12.14
CA GLU A 330 17.42 -21.54 12.64
C GLU A 330 17.71 -20.05 12.63
N LEU A 331 16.73 -19.28 12.21
CA LEU A 331 16.76 -17.83 12.24
C LEU A 331 16.44 -17.34 13.66
N ILE A 332 17.41 -16.70 14.30
CA ILE A 332 17.25 -16.04 15.59
C ILE A 332 16.94 -14.57 15.32
N PRO A 333 15.73 -14.06 15.67
CA PRO A 333 15.40 -12.66 15.53
C PRO A 333 16.32 -11.77 16.36
N CYS A 334 16.72 -10.63 15.83
CA CYS A 334 17.48 -9.62 16.59
C CYS A 334 16.65 -9.10 17.76
N GLY A 335 17.25 -9.06 18.94
CA GLY A 335 16.63 -8.58 20.17
C GLY A 335 16.55 -7.05 20.30
N TYR A 336 17.29 -6.32 19.45
CA TYR A 336 17.46 -4.88 19.59
C TYR A 336 16.14 -4.10 19.50
N ARG A 337 15.96 -3.19 20.46
CA ARG A 337 14.79 -2.30 20.53
C ARG A 337 15.22 -0.84 20.40
N PHE A 338 14.70 -0.16 19.41
CA PHE A 338 14.92 1.28 19.21
C PHE A 338 14.16 2.13 20.24
N ARG A 339 13.01 1.62 20.72
CA ARG A 339 12.18 2.25 21.76
C ARG A 339 11.70 1.18 22.72
N PHE A 340 11.92 1.37 24.02
CA PHE A 340 11.57 0.42 25.06
C PHE A 340 11.25 1.11 26.40
N LYS A 341 10.62 0.35 27.30
CA LYS A 341 10.47 0.67 28.73
C LYS A 341 11.31 -0.28 29.54
N ILE A 342 11.94 0.25 30.58
CA ILE A 342 12.65 -0.58 31.53
C ILE A 342 11.69 -0.96 32.67
N CYS A 343 11.64 -2.25 33.00
CA CYS A 343 10.89 -2.73 34.13
C CYS A 343 11.57 -2.28 35.44
N THR A 344 10.81 -1.67 36.33
CA THR A 344 11.32 -1.17 37.62
C THR A 344 11.66 -2.29 38.61
N GLN A 345 11.13 -3.51 38.43
CA GLN A 345 11.38 -4.64 39.30
C GLN A 345 12.54 -5.51 38.84
N CYS A 346 12.68 -5.79 37.54
CA CYS A 346 13.68 -6.73 37.04
C CYS A 346 14.63 -6.13 35.99
N SER A 347 14.51 -4.84 35.70
CA SER A 347 15.33 -4.10 34.72
C SER A 347 15.28 -4.64 33.27
N ALA A 348 14.32 -5.52 32.94
CA ALA A 348 14.14 -6.03 31.60
C ALA A 348 13.58 -4.95 30.68
N GLU A 349 14.09 -4.92 29.45
CA GLU A 349 13.54 -4.07 28.38
C GLU A 349 12.26 -4.66 27.83
N ASN A 350 11.21 -3.85 27.75
CA ASN A 350 9.91 -4.22 27.27
C ASN A 350 9.48 -3.31 26.12
N ASP A 351 8.59 -3.78 25.25
CA ASP A 351 7.99 -2.92 24.23
C ASP A 351 7.33 -1.70 24.88
N ILE A 352 7.40 -0.55 24.22
CA ILE A 352 6.84 0.70 24.75
C ILE A 352 5.32 0.61 24.97
N SER A 353 4.62 -0.29 24.27
CA SER A 353 3.19 -0.55 24.42
C SER A 353 2.87 -1.65 25.44
N ALA A 354 3.87 -2.38 25.97
CA ALA A 354 3.64 -3.47 26.89
C ALA A 354 2.97 -2.97 28.17
N ARG A 355 1.95 -3.66 28.64
CA ARG A 355 1.26 -3.39 29.91
C ARG A 355 1.95 -4.11 31.05
N ASP A 356 2.37 -5.33 30.81
CA ASP A 356 3.03 -6.20 31.77
C ASP A 356 4.45 -6.51 31.31
N CYS A 357 5.36 -6.74 32.26
CA CYS A 357 6.73 -7.10 31.98
C CYS A 357 6.80 -8.51 31.41
N SER A 358 7.43 -8.67 30.24
CA SER A 358 7.60 -9.96 29.58
C SER A 358 8.49 -10.95 30.36
N ASN A 359 9.30 -10.45 31.30
CA ASN A 359 10.23 -11.26 32.10
C ASN A 359 9.66 -11.63 33.47
N CYS A 360 9.10 -10.70 34.22
CA CYS A 360 8.64 -10.93 35.60
C CYS A 360 7.13 -10.77 35.79
N GLY A 361 6.37 -10.42 34.76
CA GLY A 361 4.91 -10.27 34.83
C GLY A 361 4.43 -9.05 35.62
N CYS A 362 5.31 -8.17 36.11
CA CYS A 362 4.85 -6.99 36.84
C CYS A 362 4.19 -5.99 35.88
N GLU A 363 3.19 -5.28 36.37
CA GLU A 363 2.50 -4.24 35.62
C GLU A 363 3.44 -3.06 35.35
N LEU A 364 3.58 -2.69 34.07
CA LEU A 364 4.46 -1.61 33.59
C LEU A 364 3.72 -0.29 33.40
N ILE A 365 2.41 -0.35 33.23
CA ILE A 365 1.52 0.81 33.14
C ILE A 365 0.17 0.43 33.74
N ASP A 366 -0.20 1.11 34.81
CA ASP A 366 -1.61 1.26 35.20
C ASP A 366 -2.24 2.32 34.29
N PRO A 367 -3.25 1.98 33.45
CA PRO A 367 -3.95 2.95 32.61
C PRO A 367 -4.54 4.12 33.42
N ASP A 368 -4.92 3.86 34.67
CA ASP A 368 -5.47 4.88 35.56
C ASP A 368 -4.39 5.71 36.27
N THR A 369 -3.12 5.28 36.25
CA THR A 369 -2.04 6.03 36.95
C THR A 369 -1.81 7.40 36.33
N LYS A 370 -1.87 7.54 34.99
CA LYS A 370 -1.77 8.84 34.35
C LYS A 370 -2.96 9.74 34.68
N LEU A 371 -4.14 9.17 34.77
CA LEU A 371 -5.36 9.90 35.19
C LEU A 371 -5.30 10.25 36.68
N LYS A 372 -4.83 9.32 37.52
CA LYS A 372 -4.63 9.54 38.95
C LYS A 372 -3.51 10.55 39.23
N GLN A 373 -2.39 10.47 38.52
CA GLN A 373 -1.29 11.44 38.60
C GLN A 373 -1.72 12.81 38.08
N ALA A 374 -2.47 12.90 36.98
CA ALA A 374 -3.05 14.18 36.53
C ALA A 374 -4.01 14.78 37.55
N ARG A 375 -4.78 13.95 38.29
CA ARG A 375 -5.67 14.41 39.39
C ARG A 375 -4.93 14.78 40.67
N LEU A 376 -3.76 14.21 40.91
CA LEU A 376 -2.91 14.45 42.11
C LEU A 376 -1.83 15.49 41.86
N SER A 377 -1.52 15.86 40.63
CA SER A 377 -0.58 16.91 40.29
C SER A 377 -1.13 18.25 40.74
N LYS A 378 -0.39 18.94 41.64
CA LYS A 378 -0.75 20.28 42.09
C LYS A 378 -0.79 21.32 40.96
N ASP A 379 -0.18 21.00 39.81
CA ASP A 379 -0.12 21.86 38.61
C ASP A 379 -1.12 21.43 37.52
N ALA A 380 -1.91 20.40 37.74
CA ALA A 380 -3.00 20.05 36.82
C ALA A 380 -4.19 20.98 37.11
N HIS A 381 -4.35 22.01 36.35
CA HIS A 381 -5.58 22.81 36.34
C HIS A 381 -6.73 21.95 35.81
N VAL A 382 -7.52 21.38 36.70
CA VAL A 382 -8.83 20.80 36.37
C VAL A 382 -9.81 21.96 36.37
N LEU A 383 -10.09 22.47 35.19
CA LEU A 383 -10.99 23.58 35.01
C LEU A 383 -12.41 23.03 34.83
N THR A 384 -13.34 23.43 35.67
CA THR A 384 -14.78 23.19 35.43
C THR A 384 -15.31 24.37 34.65
N PRO A 385 -15.56 24.25 33.33
CA PRO A 385 -15.89 25.38 32.48
C PRO A 385 -17.25 25.96 32.88
N ASP A 386 -17.29 27.25 33.15
CA ASP A 386 -18.49 28.05 33.36
C ASP A 386 -18.88 28.77 32.08
N SER A 387 -17.90 29.32 31.35
CA SER A 387 -18.14 30.05 30.13
C SER A 387 -17.09 29.76 29.05
N ILE A 388 -17.45 30.00 27.79
CA ILE A 388 -16.63 29.77 26.64
C ILE A 388 -16.53 31.06 25.81
N GLU A 389 -15.33 31.48 25.49
CA GLU A 389 -15.05 32.60 24.59
C GLU A 389 -14.39 32.08 23.29
N MET A 390 -14.88 32.51 22.14
CA MET A 390 -14.32 32.17 20.84
C MET A 390 -13.76 33.40 20.17
N LEU A 391 -12.48 33.37 19.81
CA LEU A 391 -11.76 34.51 19.22
C LEU A 391 -11.08 34.07 17.92
N GLU A 392 -11.28 34.83 16.85
CA GLU A 392 -10.45 34.70 15.66
C GLU A 392 -9.09 35.36 15.89
N ARG A 393 -8.02 34.64 15.61
CA ARG A 393 -6.64 35.08 15.79
C ARG A 393 -5.83 34.71 14.55
N VAL A 394 -4.68 35.35 14.45
CA VAL A 394 -3.69 35.07 13.40
C VAL A 394 -2.37 34.73 14.10
N ASP A 395 -1.73 33.65 13.66
CA ASP A 395 -0.45 33.22 14.21
C ASP A 395 0.73 34.08 13.69
N LYS A 396 1.93 33.79 14.19
CA LYS A 396 3.16 34.52 13.79
C LYS A 396 3.50 34.35 12.30
N LYS A 397 2.92 33.35 11.61
CA LYS A 397 3.11 33.06 10.18
C LYS A 397 2.01 33.67 9.32
N GLY A 398 1.06 34.40 9.92
CA GLY A 398 -0.08 34.98 9.22
C GLY A 398 -1.24 34.03 8.99
N THR A 399 -1.26 32.81 9.60
CA THR A 399 -2.31 31.82 9.43
C THR A 399 -3.47 32.08 10.41
N PRO A 400 -4.72 32.24 9.93
CA PRO A 400 -5.85 32.45 10.80
C PRO A 400 -6.22 31.15 11.56
N TYR A 401 -6.58 31.29 12.82
CA TYR A 401 -7.06 30.20 13.66
C TYR A 401 -8.16 30.67 14.61
N LEU A 402 -9.03 29.73 15.03
CA LEU A 402 -10.01 29.94 16.07
C LEU A 402 -9.38 29.59 17.43
N GLN A 403 -9.31 30.53 18.34
CA GLN A 403 -8.95 30.29 19.73
C GLN A 403 -10.22 30.12 20.55
N VAL A 404 -10.37 28.98 21.20
CA VAL A 404 -11.47 28.70 22.14
C VAL A 404 -10.90 28.73 23.55
N LYS A 405 -11.42 29.61 24.39
CA LYS A 405 -11.04 29.71 25.79
C LYS A 405 -12.19 29.22 26.65
N TYR A 406 -11.90 28.37 27.61
CA TYR A 406 -12.81 27.88 28.62
C TYR A 406 -12.44 28.55 29.93
N TYR A 407 -13.36 29.30 30.50
CA TYR A 407 -13.22 30.00 31.79
C TYR A 407 -13.91 29.22 32.89
N ASP A 408 -13.31 29.18 34.07
CA ASP A 408 -13.98 28.77 35.31
C ASP A 408 -14.62 29.97 36.04
N TYR A 409 -15.24 29.71 37.19
CA TYR A 409 -15.86 30.74 38.01
C TYR A 409 -14.86 31.77 38.56
N ASP A 410 -13.58 31.43 38.65
CA ASP A 410 -12.48 32.32 39.12
C ASP A 410 -11.76 33.04 37.96
N ALA A 411 -12.36 33.02 36.77
CA ALA A 411 -11.84 33.64 35.55
C ALA A 411 -10.46 33.09 35.11
N GLN A 412 -10.03 31.92 35.61
CA GLN A 412 -8.90 31.18 35.04
C GLN A 412 -9.34 30.52 33.75
N PHE A 413 -8.44 30.38 32.80
CA PHE A 413 -8.83 29.81 31.53
C PHE A 413 -7.79 28.83 30.96
N VAL A 414 -8.30 27.89 30.17
CA VAL A 414 -7.53 27.04 29.28
C VAL A 414 -7.94 27.37 27.85
N ALA A 415 -6.97 27.44 26.94
CA ALA A 415 -7.23 27.78 25.55
C ALA A 415 -6.85 26.65 24.59
N GLU A 416 -7.71 26.36 23.64
CA GLU A 416 -7.46 25.49 22.51
C GLU A 416 -7.33 26.30 21.22
N MET A 417 -6.48 25.85 20.30
CA MET A 417 -6.28 26.49 19.00
C MET A 417 -6.73 25.54 17.88
N HIS A 418 -7.63 26.03 17.03
CA HIS A 418 -8.17 25.28 15.92
C HIS A 418 -7.88 25.99 14.60
N TYR A 419 -7.00 25.40 13.77
CA TYR A 419 -6.70 25.88 12.43
C TYR A 419 -7.75 25.33 11.45
N LEU A 420 -8.63 26.18 10.94
CA LEU A 420 -9.77 25.78 10.10
C LEU A 420 -9.52 26.02 8.61
N ASN A 421 -8.27 26.12 8.22
CA ASN A 421 -7.84 26.49 6.87
C ASN A 421 -7.83 25.34 5.85
N ASN A 422 -8.13 24.11 6.28
CA ASN A 422 -8.21 22.96 5.39
C ASN A 422 -9.33 21.99 5.80
N PRO A 423 -9.81 21.12 4.88
CA PRO A 423 -10.91 20.18 5.14
C PRO A 423 -10.65 19.21 6.30
N THR A 424 -9.40 18.75 6.45
CA THR A 424 -9.01 17.82 7.52
C THR A 424 -9.12 18.46 8.91
N SER A 425 -8.67 19.70 9.04
CA SER A 425 -8.78 20.47 10.31
C SER A 425 -10.23 20.79 10.63
N LEU A 426 -11.03 21.14 9.62
CA LEU A 426 -12.48 21.34 9.77
C LEU A 426 -13.18 20.05 10.23
N LYS A 427 -12.85 18.91 9.65
CA LYS A 427 -13.41 17.60 10.06
C LYS A 427 -13.00 17.26 11.50
N LYS A 428 -11.76 17.49 11.89
CA LYS A 428 -11.29 17.30 13.28
C LYS A 428 -12.04 18.22 14.26
N PHE A 429 -12.18 19.48 13.91
CA PHE A 429 -12.94 20.46 14.72
C PHE A 429 -14.40 20.03 14.87
N SER A 430 -15.05 19.61 13.78
CA SER A 430 -16.42 19.11 13.81
C SER A 430 -16.59 17.88 14.72
N ILE A 431 -15.66 16.92 14.64
CA ILE A 431 -15.74 15.69 15.45
C ILE A 431 -15.41 15.95 16.92
N ASN A 432 -14.35 16.70 17.20
CA ASN A 432 -13.82 16.84 18.56
C ASN A 432 -14.48 17.98 19.33
N PHE A 433 -14.85 19.07 18.65
CA PHE A 433 -15.41 20.25 19.27
C PHE A 433 -16.93 20.33 19.07
N LEU A 434 -17.42 20.41 17.82
CA LEU A 434 -18.84 20.66 17.60
C LEU A 434 -19.73 19.54 18.15
N ARG A 435 -19.35 18.26 18.02
CA ARG A 435 -20.13 17.15 18.59
C ARG A 435 -20.22 17.18 20.12
N SER A 436 -19.18 17.71 20.78
CA SER A 436 -19.14 17.79 22.25
C SER A 436 -19.92 19.00 22.78
N HIS A 437 -20.10 20.05 21.99
CA HIS A 437 -20.66 21.33 22.41
C HIS A 437 -22.03 21.65 21.79
N LEU A 438 -22.42 20.99 20.69
CA LEU A 438 -23.74 21.15 20.11
C LEU A 438 -24.73 20.21 20.82
N ARG A 439 -25.65 20.77 21.59
CA ARG A 439 -26.86 20.05 22.01
C ARG A 439 -27.75 19.85 20.78
N LYS A 440 -28.28 18.64 20.58
CA LYS A 440 -29.42 18.46 19.67
C LYS A 440 -30.56 19.37 20.18
N PRO A 441 -31.20 20.16 19.31
CA PRO A 441 -32.46 20.82 19.70
C PRO A 441 -33.44 19.74 20.14
N GLU A 442 -34.07 19.94 21.28
CA GLU A 442 -35.18 19.10 21.78
C GLU A 442 -36.36 19.13 20.84
#